data_adf72f8642cfbbb00463f9fe386283bc
#
_entry.id   adf72f8642cfbbb00463f9fe386283bc
#
_cell.length_a   1.000
_cell.length_b   1.000
_cell.length_c   1.000
_cell.angle_alpha   90.00
_cell.angle_beta   90.00
_cell.angle_gamma   90.00
#
_symmetry.space_group_name_H-M   'P 1'
#
loop_
_entity.id
_entity.type
_entity.pdbx_description
1 polymer ?
#
loop_
_entity_poly.entity_id
_entity_poly.type
_entity_poly.pdbx_seq_one_letter_code
_entity_poly.pdbx_strand_id
1 'polypeptide(L)'
;MRKEEKTQLIESIGNEIANYPYLYFVDIEGLNSVNTAKLRKLCYRNQVKLLVVKNTLLIKALEKSGVDYSELFPTFKGSTSVMLSNVNNAPAKLIKSFRANSEKPILKSAYVEEGFYIGDAALEELIAIKSKNELVADIIAALQSPAKNVIGALQSGGNTLSGVVKTLSERAE
;
A
#
# COMPACT_ATOMS: atom_id res chain seq x y z
N MET A 1 -17.07 -2.24 29.96
CA MET A 1 -15.62 -2.41 29.79
C MET A 1 -14.90 -1.85 31.01
N ARG A 2 -14.19 -2.66 31.74
CA ARG A 2 -13.46 -2.24 32.95
C ARG A 2 -12.25 -1.37 32.58
N LYS A 3 -11.73 -0.59 33.52
CA LYS A 3 -10.59 0.31 33.29
C LYS A 3 -9.32 -0.48 32.90
N GLU A 4 -9.12 -1.62 33.52
CA GLU A 4 -7.99 -2.53 33.25
C GLU A 4 -8.03 -3.11 31.84
N GLU A 5 -9.20 -3.56 31.37
CA GLU A 5 -9.41 -4.07 30.01
C GLU A 5 -9.08 -3.01 28.94
N LYS A 6 -9.43 -1.73 29.20
CA LYS A 6 -9.11 -0.62 28.30
C LYS A 6 -7.60 -0.37 28.21
N THR A 7 -6.91 -0.46 29.34
CA THR A 7 -5.45 -0.26 29.36
C THR A 7 -4.75 -1.38 28.59
N GLN A 8 -5.14 -2.63 28.80
CA GLN A 8 -4.60 -3.77 28.08
C GLN A 8 -4.86 -3.67 26.57
N LEU A 9 -6.05 -3.21 26.16
CA LEU A 9 -6.35 -3.00 24.75
C LEU A 9 -5.52 -1.85 24.14
N ILE A 10 -5.30 -0.76 24.85
CA ILE A 10 -4.45 0.34 24.40
C ILE A 10 -3.01 -0.15 24.21
N GLU A 11 -2.50 -0.95 25.13
CA GLU A 11 -1.17 -1.53 25.04
C GLU A 11 -1.04 -2.53 23.89
N SER A 12 -2.04 -3.40 23.71
CA SER A 12 -2.05 -4.34 22.59
C SER A 12 -2.09 -3.64 21.24
N ILE A 13 -2.92 -2.59 21.10
CA ILE A 13 -3.01 -1.77 19.88
C ILE A 13 -1.70 -0.99 19.65
N GLY A 14 -1.11 -0.42 20.70
CA GLY A 14 0.18 0.26 20.63
C GLY A 14 1.30 -0.64 20.13
N ASN A 15 1.39 -1.85 20.69
CA ASN A 15 2.37 -2.87 20.25
C ASN A 15 2.14 -3.30 18.79
N GLU A 16 0.88 -3.43 18.39
CA GLU A 16 0.55 -3.73 16.98
C GLU A 16 0.96 -2.61 16.04
N ILE A 17 0.69 -1.34 16.40
CA ILE A 17 1.08 -0.17 15.61
C ILE A 17 2.61 -0.09 15.51
N ALA A 18 3.34 -0.35 16.58
CA ALA A 18 4.81 -0.31 16.59
C ALA A 18 5.46 -1.37 15.68
N ASN A 19 4.76 -2.48 15.41
CA ASN A 19 5.26 -3.56 14.55
C ASN A 19 5.15 -3.24 13.05
N TYR A 20 4.36 -2.23 12.66
CA TYR A 20 4.11 -1.91 11.27
C TYR A 20 4.45 -0.45 10.96
N PRO A 21 5.28 -0.18 9.94
CA PRO A 21 5.70 1.18 9.60
C PRO A 21 4.62 2.01 8.88
N TYR A 22 3.64 1.35 8.25
CA TYR A 22 2.63 2.04 7.44
C TYR A 22 1.23 1.83 8.01
N LEU A 23 0.54 2.94 8.25
CA LEU A 23 -0.77 3.01 8.87
C LEU A 23 -1.77 3.67 7.91
N TYR A 24 -2.89 3.00 7.66
CA TYR A 24 -3.99 3.53 6.87
C TYR A 24 -5.27 3.52 7.69
N PHE A 25 -5.93 4.65 7.74
CA PHE A 25 -7.19 4.82 8.46
C PHE A 25 -8.33 4.89 7.45
N VAL A 26 -9.23 3.94 7.52
CA VAL A 26 -10.30 3.76 6.55
C VAL A 26 -11.65 3.68 7.22
N ASP A 27 -12.68 4.09 6.50
CA ASP A 27 -14.07 3.90 6.89
C ASP A 27 -14.66 2.69 6.17
N ILE A 28 -15.10 1.70 6.94
CA ILE A 28 -15.78 0.49 6.46
C ILE A 28 -17.24 0.44 6.89
N GLU A 29 -17.78 1.51 7.46
CA GLU A 29 -19.17 1.57 7.91
C GLU A 29 -20.14 1.38 6.74
N GLY A 30 -21.19 0.59 6.96
CA GLY A 30 -22.18 0.29 5.94
C GLY A 30 -21.85 -0.85 4.97
N LEU A 31 -20.71 -1.52 5.12
CA LEU A 31 -20.41 -2.74 4.37
C LEU A 31 -21.22 -3.93 4.91
N ASN A 32 -21.81 -4.70 4.00
CA ASN A 32 -22.47 -5.96 4.36
C ASN A 32 -21.46 -6.97 4.92
N SER A 33 -21.94 -7.92 5.74
CA SER A 33 -21.10 -8.96 6.34
C SER A 33 -20.30 -9.76 5.30
N VAL A 34 -20.90 -10.04 4.14
CA VAL A 34 -20.24 -10.74 3.02
C VAL A 34 -19.08 -9.91 2.46
N ASN A 35 -19.28 -8.61 2.26
CA ASN A 35 -18.25 -7.72 1.74
C ASN A 35 -17.14 -7.48 2.79
N THR A 36 -17.51 -7.37 4.06
CA THR A 36 -16.53 -7.30 5.15
C THR A 36 -15.67 -8.57 5.22
N ALA A 37 -16.27 -9.74 5.06
CA ALA A 37 -15.52 -11.00 5.01
C ALA A 37 -14.58 -11.09 3.78
N LYS A 38 -15.05 -10.62 2.60
CA LYS A 38 -14.23 -10.51 1.40
C LYS A 38 -13.04 -9.55 1.61
N LEU A 39 -13.30 -8.37 2.20
CA LEU A 39 -12.26 -7.39 2.51
C LEU A 39 -11.21 -7.99 3.44
N ARG A 40 -11.60 -8.66 4.51
CA ARG A 40 -10.67 -9.33 5.43
C ARG A 40 -9.84 -10.41 4.75
N LYS A 41 -10.44 -11.21 3.85
CA LYS A 41 -9.70 -12.21 3.07
C LYS A 41 -8.67 -11.57 2.12
N LEU A 42 -9.04 -10.46 1.47
CA LEU A 42 -8.13 -9.72 0.60
C LEU A 42 -7.00 -9.07 1.39
N CYS A 43 -7.30 -8.48 2.55
CA CYS A 43 -6.29 -7.96 3.47
C CYS A 43 -5.30 -9.04 3.87
N TYR A 44 -5.78 -10.21 4.28
CA TYR A 44 -4.93 -11.33 4.67
C TYR A 44 -4.02 -11.81 3.54
N ARG A 45 -4.55 -11.94 2.31
CA ARG A 45 -3.77 -12.32 1.13
C ARG A 45 -2.64 -11.35 0.79
N ASN A 46 -2.87 -10.06 1.03
CA ASN A 46 -1.90 -8.98 0.77
C ASN A 46 -1.04 -8.64 1.99
N GLN A 47 -1.07 -9.48 3.04
CA GLN A 47 -0.31 -9.26 4.29
C GLN A 47 -0.63 -7.91 4.96
N VAL A 48 -1.86 -7.44 4.80
CA VAL A 48 -2.38 -6.25 5.46
C VAL A 48 -3.24 -6.69 6.64
N LYS A 49 -2.93 -6.19 7.83
CA LYS A 49 -3.71 -6.46 9.03
C LYS A 49 -4.82 -5.41 9.17
N LEU A 50 -6.07 -5.85 9.20
CA LEU A 50 -7.22 -4.98 9.39
C LEU A 50 -7.72 -5.06 10.84
N LEU A 51 -7.67 -3.93 11.54
CA LEU A 51 -8.16 -3.77 12.91
C LEU A 51 -9.32 -2.78 12.92
N VAL A 52 -10.40 -3.12 13.62
CA VAL A 52 -11.52 -2.21 13.89
C VAL A 52 -11.44 -1.79 15.34
N VAL A 53 -11.19 -0.52 15.58
CA VAL A 53 -10.88 0.00 16.92
C VAL A 53 -11.75 1.22 17.20
N LYS A 54 -12.08 1.43 18.46
CA LYS A 54 -12.77 2.65 18.90
C LYS A 54 -11.81 3.85 18.84
N ASN A 55 -12.24 4.96 18.22
CA ASN A 55 -11.41 6.16 18.01
C ASN A 55 -10.70 6.64 19.28
N THR A 56 -11.41 6.67 20.42
CA THR A 56 -10.82 7.12 21.69
C THR A 56 -9.69 6.21 22.21
N LEU A 57 -9.70 4.92 21.88
CA LEU A 57 -8.63 3.99 22.24
C LEU A 57 -7.47 4.11 21.25
N LEU A 58 -7.79 4.34 19.98
CA LEU A 58 -6.82 4.55 18.92
C LEU A 58 -5.97 5.80 19.18
N ILE A 59 -6.62 6.95 19.49
CA ILE A 59 -5.92 8.20 19.81
C ILE A 59 -4.94 7.97 20.98
N LYS A 60 -5.40 7.35 22.07
CA LYS A 60 -4.54 7.07 23.21
C LYS A 60 -3.40 6.08 22.92
N ALA A 61 -3.59 5.15 21.99
CA ALA A 61 -2.54 4.25 21.56
C ALA A 61 -1.50 4.99 20.69
N LEU A 62 -1.94 5.88 19.80
CA LEU A 62 -1.07 6.72 18.98
C LEU A 62 -0.27 7.73 19.83
N GLU A 63 -0.88 8.35 20.84
CA GLU A 63 -0.17 9.24 21.79
C GLU A 63 0.97 8.52 22.53
N LYS A 64 0.81 7.23 22.80
CA LYS A 64 1.84 6.42 23.47
C LYS A 64 2.98 5.95 22.55
N SER A 65 2.80 5.99 21.24
CA SER A 65 3.77 5.46 20.27
C SER A 65 5.01 6.37 20.06
N GLY A 66 4.99 7.59 20.61
CA GLY A 66 6.13 8.53 20.54
C GLY A 66 6.27 9.28 19.22
N VAL A 67 5.43 9.02 18.24
CA VAL A 67 5.33 9.78 16.98
C VAL A 67 4.16 10.78 17.12
N ASP A 68 4.34 11.99 16.64
CA ASP A 68 3.28 13.01 16.68
C ASP A 68 2.28 12.81 15.55
N TYR A 69 1.09 12.32 15.89
CA TYR A 69 -0.02 12.09 14.96
C TYR A 69 -1.13 13.14 15.08
N SER A 70 -0.83 14.32 15.65
CA SER A 70 -1.83 15.36 15.92
C SER A 70 -2.62 15.78 14.69
N GLU A 71 -1.99 15.78 13.52
CA GLU A 71 -2.62 16.15 12.26
C GLU A 71 -3.71 15.16 11.81
N LEU A 72 -3.64 13.91 12.28
CA LEU A 72 -4.61 12.86 11.91
C LEU A 72 -5.84 12.85 12.81
N PHE A 73 -5.78 13.39 14.02
CA PHE A 73 -6.89 13.35 14.99
C PHE A 73 -8.20 13.94 14.46
N PRO A 74 -8.21 15.07 13.72
CA PRO A 74 -9.44 15.63 13.16
C PRO A 74 -10.17 14.69 12.20
N THR A 75 -9.46 13.73 11.59
CA THR A 75 -10.02 12.78 10.62
C THR A 75 -10.73 11.58 11.27
N PHE A 76 -10.51 11.34 12.57
CA PHE A 76 -11.09 10.21 13.30
C PHE A 76 -12.53 10.48 13.76
N LYS A 77 -13.40 10.91 12.84
CA LYS A 77 -14.84 11.07 13.05
C LYS A 77 -15.59 9.87 12.50
N GLY A 78 -16.59 9.35 13.24
CA GLY A 78 -17.37 8.18 12.84
C GLY A 78 -16.61 6.87 13.01
N SER A 79 -16.94 5.85 12.22
CA SER A 79 -16.27 4.55 12.27
C SER A 79 -14.87 4.63 11.67
N THR A 80 -13.89 4.13 12.37
CA THR A 80 -12.49 4.10 11.88
C THR A 80 -11.92 2.69 12.04
N SER A 81 -11.38 2.19 10.95
CA SER A 81 -10.63 0.93 10.93
C SER A 81 -9.21 1.22 10.50
N VAL A 82 -8.27 0.50 11.08
CA VAL A 82 -6.84 0.65 10.80
C VAL A 82 -6.37 -0.52 9.95
N MET A 83 -5.72 -0.22 8.85
CA MET A 83 -4.98 -1.19 8.05
C MET A 83 -3.49 -0.99 8.29
N LEU A 84 -2.83 -2.04 8.76
CA LEU A 84 -1.41 -2.08 9.09
C LEU A 84 -0.69 -2.88 8.01
N SER A 85 0.42 -2.37 7.48
CA SER A 85 1.19 -3.04 6.44
C SER A 85 2.70 -2.79 6.57
N ASN A 86 3.49 -3.72 6.05
CA ASN A 86 4.93 -3.56 5.87
C ASN A 86 5.30 -3.00 4.50
N VAL A 87 4.32 -2.92 3.58
CA VAL A 87 4.51 -2.36 2.23
C VAL A 87 3.68 -1.10 2.10
N ASN A 88 4.31 0.00 1.67
CA ASN A 88 3.70 1.32 1.65
C ASN A 88 2.44 1.40 0.76
N ASN A 89 2.45 0.83 -0.45
CA ASN A 89 1.37 0.95 -1.43
C ASN A 89 0.33 -0.20 -1.40
N ALA A 90 0.57 -1.28 -0.62
CA ALA A 90 -0.30 -2.45 -0.60
C ALA A 90 -1.74 -2.14 -0.13
N PRO A 91 -1.97 -1.40 0.97
CA PRO A 91 -3.34 -1.06 1.40
C PRO A 91 -4.05 -0.15 0.40
N ALA A 92 -3.34 0.81 -0.21
CA ALA A 92 -3.93 1.72 -1.20
C ALA A 92 -4.40 0.98 -2.47
N LYS A 93 -3.57 0.09 -3.01
CA LYS A 93 -3.92 -0.79 -4.14
C LYS A 93 -5.10 -1.71 -3.80
N LEU A 94 -5.14 -2.23 -2.58
CA LEU A 94 -6.24 -3.08 -2.11
C LEU A 94 -7.55 -2.29 -2.04
N ILE A 95 -7.56 -1.09 -1.48
CA ILE A 95 -8.72 -0.20 -1.43
C ILE A 95 -9.24 0.06 -2.85
N LYS A 96 -8.36 0.43 -3.79
CA LYS A 96 -8.74 0.67 -5.19
C LYS A 96 -9.36 -0.57 -5.85
N SER A 97 -8.75 -1.73 -5.67
CA SER A 97 -9.26 -2.99 -6.24
C SER A 97 -10.61 -3.39 -5.65
N PHE A 98 -10.83 -3.14 -4.37
CA PHE A 98 -12.09 -3.45 -3.71
C PHE A 98 -13.21 -2.49 -4.12
N ARG A 99 -12.87 -1.21 -4.37
CA ARG A 99 -13.83 -0.19 -4.86
C ARG A 99 -14.36 -0.45 -6.25
N ALA A 100 -13.73 -1.29 -7.06
CA ALA A 100 -14.28 -1.70 -8.34
C ALA A 100 -15.68 -2.35 -8.21
N ASN A 101 -15.98 -2.94 -7.04
CA ASN A 101 -17.26 -3.62 -6.77
C ASN A 101 -18.08 -2.96 -5.65
N SER A 102 -17.61 -1.88 -5.04
CA SER A 102 -18.23 -1.27 -3.85
C SER A 102 -17.70 0.16 -3.66
N GLU A 103 -18.54 1.10 -3.25
CA GLU A 103 -18.12 2.48 -2.96
C GLU A 103 -17.19 2.61 -1.76
N LYS A 104 -17.19 1.64 -0.86
CA LYS A 104 -16.37 1.59 0.35
C LYS A 104 -15.33 0.46 0.27
N PRO A 105 -14.19 0.57 0.98
CA PRO A 105 -13.80 1.50 2.05
C PRO A 105 -13.37 2.88 1.56
N ILE A 106 -13.62 3.93 2.37
CA ILE A 106 -13.19 5.31 2.10
C ILE A 106 -11.90 5.57 2.90
N LEU A 107 -10.89 6.13 2.27
CA LEU A 107 -9.67 6.54 2.96
C LEU A 107 -9.92 7.84 3.72
N LYS A 108 -9.68 7.83 5.03
CA LYS A 108 -9.73 9.04 5.88
C LYS A 108 -8.38 9.72 5.95
N SER A 109 -7.37 8.93 6.24
CA SER A 109 -5.99 9.39 6.33
C SER A 109 -5.03 8.21 6.25
N ALA A 110 -3.76 8.49 5.98
CA ALA A 110 -2.70 7.53 6.02
C ALA A 110 -1.41 8.15 6.57
N TYR A 111 -0.60 7.33 7.20
CA TYR A 111 0.76 7.65 7.61
C TYR A 111 1.72 6.74 6.86
N VAL A 112 2.49 7.32 5.94
CA VAL A 112 3.40 6.58 5.05
C VAL A 112 4.69 7.37 4.90
N GLU A 113 5.83 6.73 5.18
CA GLU A 113 7.17 7.32 5.02
C GLU A 113 7.33 8.69 5.71
N GLU A 114 6.87 8.76 6.98
CA GLU A 114 6.87 9.98 7.80
C GLU A 114 5.98 11.12 7.26
N GLY A 115 5.21 10.86 6.21
CA GLY A 115 4.24 11.80 5.64
C GLY A 115 2.81 11.51 6.07
N PHE A 116 2.04 12.58 6.27
CA PHE A 116 0.61 12.52 6.58
C PHE A 116 -0.21 12.82 5.32
N TYR A 117 -1.06 11.88 4.96
CA TYR A 117 -1.96 12.00 3.82
C TYR A 117 -3.39 12.06 4.32
N ILE A 118 -4.11 13.13 4.02
CA ILE A 118 -5.46 13.36 4.53
C ILE A 118 -6.47 13.34 3.38
N GLY A 119 -7.54 12.56 3.59
CA GLY A 119 -8.66 12.48 2.65
C GLY A 119 -8.48 11.44 1.55
N ASP A 120 -9.56 11.25 0.83
CA ASP A 120 -9.65 10.23 -0.21
C ASP A 120 -8.90 10.61 -1.50
N ALA A 121 -8.70 11.89 -1.75
CA ALA A 121 -7.93 12.39 -2.89
C ALA A 121 -6.47 11.91 -2.87
N ALA A 122 -5.89 11.75 -1.68
CA ALA A 122 -4.54 11.25 -1.50
C ALA A 122 -4.37 9.76 -1.87
N LEU A 123 -5.47 9.02 -2.11
CA LEU A 123 -5.39 7.60 -2.46
C LEU A 123 -4.62 7.36 -3.75
N GLU A 124 -4.78 8.22 -4.76
CA GLU A 124 -4.08 8.08 -6.04
C GLU A 124 -2.58 8.33 -5.89
N GLU A 125 -2.21 9.30 -5.08
CA GLU A 125 -0.81 9.58 -4.74
C GLU A 125 -0.18 8.39 -4.01
N LEU A 126 -0.89 7.82 -3.01
CA LEU A 126 -0.44 6.65 -2.26
C LEU A 126 -0.27 5.39 -3.12
N ILE A 127 -1.06 5.26 -4.19
CA ILE A 127 -0.91 4.16 -5.16
C ILE A 127 0.32 4.38 -6.05
N ALA A 128 0.62 5.64 -6.39
CA ALA A 128 1.77 6.00 -7.22
C ALA A 128 3.10 5.90 -6.48
N ILE A 129 3.10 5.93 -5.15
CA ILE A 129 4.30 5.74 -4.33
C ILE A 129 4.87 4.34 -4.60
N LYS A 130 6.12 4.28 -5.05
CA LYS A 130 6.84 3.03 -5.27
C LYS A 130 7.29 2.43 -3.94
N SER A 131 7.24 1.12 -3.83
CA SER A 131 7.81 0.44 -2.67
C SER A 131 9.33 0.57 -2.64
N LYS A 132 9.94 0.43 -1.45
CA LYS A 132 11.40 0.50 -1.28
C LYS A 132 12.13 -0.44 -2.24
N ASN A 133 11.62 -1.65 -2.42
CA ASN A 133 12.21 -2.63 -3.32
C ASN A 133 12.07 -2.22 -4.80
N GLU A 134 10.94 -1.61 -5.18
CA GLU A 134 10.73 -1.07 -6.53
C GLU A 134 11.69 0.10 -6.81
N LEU A 135 11.90 1.00 -5.84
CA LEU A 135 12.87 2.10 -5.97
C LEU A 135 14.30 1.58 -6.15
N VAL A 136 14.70 0.60 -5.36
CA VAL A 136 16.03 -0.02 -5.50
C VAL A 136 16.18 -0.70 -6.87
N ALA A 137 15.15 -1.40 -7.34
CA ALA A 137 15.16 -2.03 -8.67
C ALA A 137 15.28 -0.98 -9.80
N ASP A 138 14.57 0.14 -9.68
CA ASP A 138 14.66 1.25 -10.65
C ASP A 138 16.06 1.87 -10.68
N ILE A 139 16.70 2.06 -9.52
CA ILE A 139 18.07 2.58 -9.45
C ILE A 139 19.04 1.60 -10.13
N ILE A 140 18.93 0.31 -9.85
CA ILE A 140 19.75 -0.73 -10.49
C ILE A 140 19.52 -0.73 -12.01
N ALA A 141 18.26 -0.64 -12.45
CA ALA A 141 17.91 -0.60 -13.87
C ALA A 141 18.50 0.65 -14.54
N ALA A 142 18.43 1.83 -13.89
CA ALA A 142 19.01 3.06 -14.40
C ALA A 142 20.53 2.97 -14.54
N LEU A 143 21.22 2.38 -13.58
CA LEU A 143 22.67 2.17 -13.61
C LEU A 143 23.11 1.15 -14.69
N GLN A 144 22.28 0.15 -14.96
CA GLN A 144 22.54 -0.86 -15.98
C GLN A 144 22.12 -0.43 -17.38
N SER A 145 21.24 0.55 -17.50
CA SER A 145 20.68 1.02 -18.79
C SER A 145 21.75 1.41 -19.82
N PRO A 146 22.77 2.22 -19.48
CA PRO A 146 23.83 2.57 -20.45
C PRO A 146 24.55 1.34 -21.01
N ALA A 147 24.91 0.39 -20.16
CA ALA A 147 25.58 -0.84 -20.56
C ALA A 147 24.69 -1.73 -21.45
N LYS A 148 23.43 -1.91 -21.06
CA LYS A 148 22.45 -2.67 -21.85
C LYS A 148 22.19 -2.02 -23.22
N ASN A 149 22.12 -0.69 -23.30
CA ASN A 149 21.92 0.04 -24.55
C ASN A 149 23.10 -0.14 -25.49
N VAL A 150 24.34 -0.08 -24.99
CA VAL A 150 25.54 -0.30 -25.81
C VAL A 150 25.58 -1.75 -26.33
N ILE A 151 25.35 -2.72 -25.47
CA ILE A 151 25.30 -4.14 -25.84
C ILE A 151 24.19 -4.38 -26.87
N GLY A 152 23.00 -3.82 -26.64
CA GLY A 152 21.88 -3.92 -27.59
C GLY A 152 22.20 -3.29 -28.95
N ALA A 153 22.86 -2.13 -28.97
CA ALA A 153 23.31 -1.50 -30.21
C ALA A 153 24.32 -2.36 -30.98
N LEU A 154 25.27 -2.97 -30.30
CA LEU A 154 26.25 -3.88 -30.91
C LEU A 154 25.62 -5.17 -31.44
N GLN A 155 24.64 -5.74 -30.73
CA GLN A 155 23.94 -6.95 -31.14
C GLN A 155 22.88 -6.69 -32.22
N SER A 156 22.34 -5.48 -32.31
CA SER A 156 21.27 -5.14 -33.27
C SER A 156 21.71 -5.33 -34.72
N GLY A 157 22.96 -4.98 -35.04
CA GLY A 157 23.53 -5.20 -36.37
C GLY A 157 23.50 -6.67 -36.80
N GLY A 158 23.96 -7.55 -35.94
CA GLY A 158 23.94 -9.00 -36.17
C GLY A 158 22.54 -9.58 -36.30
N ASN A 159 21.62 -9.14 -35.45
CA ASN A 159 20.22 -9.58 -35.47
C ASN A 159 19.49 -9.10 -36.73
N THR A 160 19.76 -7.87 -37.20
CA THR A 160 19.17 -7.33 -38.43
C THR A 160 19.66 -8.11 -39.63
N LEU A 161 20.96 -8.37 -39.74
CA LEU A 161 21.53 -9.17 -40.82
C LEU A 161 21.00 -10.61 -40.85
N SER A 162 20.95 -11.24 -39.70
CA SER A 162 20.37 -12.60 -39.57
C SER A 162 18.88 -12.63 -39.96
N GLY A 163 18.11 -11.59 -39.57
CA GLY A 163 16.71 -11.46 -39.95
C GLY A 163 16.52 -11.28 -41.47
N VAL A 164 17.34 -10.45 -42.10
CA VAL A 164 17.32 -10.25 -43.55
C VAL A 164 17.68 -11.54 -44.30
N VAL A 165 18.71 -12.25 -43.88
CA VAL A 165 19.09 -13.53 -44.47
C VAL A 165 17.99 -14.57 -44.37
N LYS A 166 17.32 -14.65 -43.19
CA LYS A 166 16.16 -15.53 -43.01
C LYS A 166 15.02 -15.18 -43.97
N THR A 167 14.63 -13.94 -44.04
CA THR A 167 13.53 -13.51 -44.94
C THR A 167 13.87 -13.69 -46.43
N LEU A 168 15.14 -13.60 -46.81
CA LEU A 168 15.58 -13.88 -48.16
C LEU A 168 15.56 -15.39 -48.46
N SER A 169 15.94 -16.26 -47.50
CA SER A 169 15.86 -17.71 -47.67
C SER A 169 14.42 -18.21 -47.79
N GLU A 170 13.50 -17.64 -47.01
CA GLU A 170 12.06 -18.00 -47.06
C GLU A 170 11.34 -17.49 -48.31
N ARG A 171 11.90 -16.48 -49.04
CA ARG A 171 11.37 -16.01 -50.33
C ARG A 171 11.96 -16.73 -51.53
N ALA A 172 13.01 -17.53 -51.34
CA ALA A 172 13.68 -18.26 -52.42
C ALA A 172 13.13 -19.70 -52.61
N GLU A 173 12.17 -20.09 -51.75
CA GLU A 173 11.27 -21.22 -51.95
C GLU A 173 9.90 -20.75 -52.48
#